data_69375450942250469597fc7c121918b7
#
_entry.id   69375450942250469597fc7c121918b7
#
_cell.length_a   1.000
_cell.length_b   1.000
_cell.length_c   1.000
_cell.angle_alpha   90.00
_cell.angle_beta   90.00
_cell.angle_gamma   90.00
#
_symmetry.space_group_name_H-M   'P 1'
#
loop_
_entity.id
_entity.type
_entity.pdbx_description
1 polymer ?
#
loop_
_entity_poly.entity_id
_entity_poly.type
_entity_poly.pdbx_seq_one_letter_code
_entity_poly.pdbx_strand_id
1 'polypeptide(L)'
;MKNLSDLQELQDFLRAALCDPASPQQLAISGSDEALSWLQLSAAVTDWAQRYQRSQPVAGTPVVLYGHQQAEFAVAIYSCLLHNIPYIPVDCIYPQERLREICHLASAPYYYDVASRQFIATGEPGKVLEEQDLAYIMFTSGSTGKPKGVQIGRESVWHFMKWVSQDFSLPEKPVLMNHAVFSFDLSLIPLLANLAMGGHIVLNAKKDIQKENWLARLKSNAVSAWVSTPSFAYQQLLSPQF
;
A
#
# COMPACT_ATOMS: atom_id res chain seq x y z
N MET A 1 23.69 -12.54 -4.83
CA MET A 1 24.34 -11.23 -4.60
C MET A 1 23.26 -10.18 -4.78
N LYS A 2 23.02 -9.33 -3.77
CA LYS A 2 22.07 -8.20 -3.90
C LYS A 2 22.65 -7.21 -4.92
N ASN A 3 21.81 -6.75 -5.85
CA ASN A 3 22.23 -5.76 -6.83
C ASN A 3 22.08 -4.35 -6.23
N LEU A 4 23.15 -3.80 -5.70
CA LEU A 4 23.18 -2.47 -5.10
C LEU A 4 22.71 -1.37 -6.07
N SER A 5 22.86 -1.57 -7.38
CA SER A 5 22.38 -0.62 -8.39
C SER A 5 20.85 -0.57 -8.43
N ASP A 6 20.16 -1.71 -8.32
CA ASP A 6 18.69 -1.75 -8.33
C ASP A 6 18.08 -1.05 -7.09
N LEU A 7 18.72 -1.15 -5.92
CA LEU A 7 18.27 -0.45 -4.72
C LEU A 7 18.46 1.07 -4.84
N GLN A 8 19.55 1.50 -5.44
CA GLN A 8 19.79 2.93 -5.70
C GLN A 8 18.80 3.47 -6.75
N GLU A 9 18.60 2.73 -7.83
CA GLU A 9 17.61 3.08 -8.87
C GLU A 9 16.20 3.21 -8.28
N LEU A 10 15.77 2.26 -7.45
CA LEU A 10 14.49 2.35 -6.74
C LEU A 10 14.42 3.61 -5.90
N GLN A 11 15.47 3.91 -5.13
CA GLN A 11 15.47 5.06 -4.23
C GLN A 11 15.39 6.39 -4.99
N ASP A 12 16.13 6.51 -6.09
CA ASP A 12 16.11 7.70 -6.93
C ASP A 12 14.76 7.85 -7.62
N PHE A 13 14.18 6.76 -8.12
CA PHE A 13 12.85 6.73 -8.68
C PHE A 13 11.79 7.19 -7.65
N LEU A 14 11.79 6.63 -6.45
CA LEU A 14 10.83 6.98 -5.40
C LEU A 14 10.93 8.47 -5.00
N ARG A 15 12.14 9.00 -4.94
CA ARG A 15 12.36 10.43 -4.69
C ARG A 15 11.76 11.29 -5.81
N ALA A 16 12.06 10.97 -7.06
CA ALA A 16 11.51 11.70 -8.20
C ALA A 16 9.97 11.64 -8.21
N ALA A 17 9.39 10.47 -8.04
CA ALA A 17 7.94 10.29 -8.09
C ALA A 17 7.19 10.97 -6.93
N LEU A 18 7.75 10.91 -5.72
CA LEU A 18 7.05 11.34 -4.50
C LEU A 18 7.49 12.71 -3.97
N CYS A 19 8.69 13.18 -4.29
CA CYS A 19 9.17 14.47 -3.81
C CYS A 19 9.15 15.57 -4.87
N ASP A 20 9.25 15.17 -6.16
CA ASP A 20 9.22 16.11 -7.29
C ASP A 20 8.36 15.54 -8.45
N PRO A 21 7.04 15.40 -8.24
CA PRO A 21 6.18 14.74 -9.21
C PRO A 21 6.05 15.55 -10.51
N ALA A 22 6.21 14.86 -11.64
CA ALA A 22 6.14 15.45 -12.99
C ALA A 22 4.76 16.07 -13.31
N SER A 23 3.71 15.69 -12.59
CA SER A 23 2.34 16.17 -12.80
C SER A 23 1.66 16.53 -11.47
N PRO A 24 2.13 17.58 -10.77
CA PRO A 24 1.79 17.85 -9.38
C PRO A 24 0.29 18.10 -9.14
N GLN A 25 -0.42 18.62 -10.11
CA GLN A 25 -1.86 18.97 -9.98
C GLN A 25 -2.80 17.79 -10.36
N GLN A 26 -2.29 16.73 -10.97
CA GLN A 26 -3.12 15.57 -11.31
C GLN A 26 -3.44 14.76 -10.06
N LEU A 27 -4.61 14.10 -10.07
CA LEU A 27 -4.97 13.18 -9.01
C LEU A 27 -4.00 11.99 -8.97
N ALA A 28 -3.55 11.68 -7.77
CA ALA A 28 -2.74 10.52 -7.47
C ALA A 28 -3.57 9.41 -6.80
N ILE A 29 -4.43 9.79 -5.85
CA ILE A 29 -5.23 8.88 -5.04
C ILE A 29 -6.62 9.47 -4.87
N SER A 30 -7.66 8.62 -4.98
CA SER A 30 -9.02 8.94 -4.55
C SER A 30 -9.55 7.81 -3.67
N GLY A 31 -9.88 8.13 -2.43
CA GLY A 31 -10.56 7.25 -1.48
C GLY A 31 -11.98 7.72 -1.20
N SER A 32 -12.67 7.05 -0.30
CA SER A 32 -13.99 7.47 0.20
C SER A 32 -13.90 8.59 1.23
N ASP A 33 -12.70 8.84 1.75
CA ASP A 33 -12.37 9.82 2.78
C ASP A 33 -11.81 11.11 2.19
N GLU A 34 -10.88 10.98 1.25
CA GLU A 34 -10.21 12.13 0.63
C GLU A 34 -9.70 11.77 -0.78
N ALA A 35 -9.40 12.82 -1.55
CA ALA A 35 -8.69 12.73 -2.82
C ALA A 35 -7.44 13.61 -2.75
N LEU A 36 -6.31 13.10 -3.23
CA LEU A 36 -5.01 13.75 -3.20
C LEU A 36 -4.46 13.91 -4.62
N SER A 37 -4.02 15.11 -4.97
CA SER A 37 -3.14 15.30 -6.12
C SER A 37 -1.72 14.77 -5.81
N TRP A 38 -0.88 14.63 -6.82
CA TRP A 38 0.52 14.22 -6.63
C TRP A 38 1.28 15.21 -5.71
N LEU A 39 0.99 16.51 -5.80
CA LEU A 39 1.57 17.50 -4.89
C LEU A 39 1.11 17.31 -3.44
N GLN A 40 -0.18 17.04 -3.24
CA GLN A 40 -0.73 16.78 -1.91
C GLN A 40 -0.21 15.46 -1.35
N LEU A 41 -0.06 14.42 -2.19
CA LEU A 41 0.55 13.15 -1.80
C LEU A 41 2.00 13.35 -1.36
N SER A 42 2.80 14.13 -2.08
CA SER A 42 4.18 14.49 -1.71
C SER A 42 4.25 15.11 -0.31
N ALA A 43 3.39 16.09 -0.05
CA ALA A 43 3.31 16.74 1.26
C ALA A 43 2.88 15.75 2.37
N ALA A 44 1.88 14.91 2.09
CA ALA A 44 1.36 13.92 3.03
C ALA A 44 2.41 12.84 3.38
N VAL A 45 3.17 12.35 2.39
CA VAL A 45 4.28 11.39 2.59
C VAL A 45 5.36 12.00 3.50
N THR A 46 5.70 13.26 3.27
CA THR A 46 6.68 13.98 4.09
C THR A 46 6.18 14.17 5.54
N ASP A 47 4.93 14.59 5.71
CA ASP A 47 4.33 14.76 7.04
C ASP A 47 4.24 13.43 7.80
N TRP A 48 3.86 12.35 7.12
CA TRP A 48 3.83 11.01 7.72
C TRP A 48 5.22 10.61 8.25
N ALA A 49 6.27 10.82 7.45
CA ALA A 49 7.63 10.50 7.87
C ALA A 49 8.07 11.33 9.09
N GLN A 50 7.71 12.61 9.16
CA GLN A 50 7.99 13.44 10.32
C GLN A 50 7.25 12.95 11.57
N ARG A 51 5.97 12.54 11.44
CA ARG A 51 5.20 11.94 12.55
C ARG A 51 5.85 10.64 13.02
N TYR A 52 6.31 9.78 12.09
CA TYR A 52 7.03 8.55 12.42
C TYR A 52 8.29 8.85 13.22
N GLN A 53 9.12 9.80 12.80
CA GLN A 53 10.34 10.18 13.54
C GLN A 53 10.03 10.70 14.95
N ARG A 54 8.95 11.47 15.13
CA ARG A 54 8.53 11.96 16.46
C ARG A 54 8.09 10.84 17.40
N SER A 55 7.65 9.69 16.90
CA SER A 55 7.36 8.51 17.73
C SER A 55 8.62 7.80 18.26
N GLN A 56 9.81 8.30 17.89
CA GLN A 56 11.11 7.76 18.29
C GLN A 56 11.27 6.27 17.96
N PRO A 57 11.08 5.88 16.69
CA PRO A 57 11.15 4.48 16.31
C PRO A 57 12.57 3.93 16.45
N VAL A 58 12.66 2.65 16.76
CA VAL A 58 13.94 1.93 16.68
C VAL A 58 14.23 1.64 15.21
N ALA A 59 15.36 2.12 14.70
CA ALA A 59 15.73 1.90 13.30
C ALA A 59 15.82 0.41 12.95
N GLY A 60 15.33 0.04 11.78
CA GLY A 60 15.32 -1.35 11.29
C GLY A 60 14.24 -2.24 11.91
N THR A 61 13.34 -1.68 12.73
CA THR A 61 12.14 -2.40 13.19
C THR A 61 10.97 -2.17 12.23
N PRO A 62 10.06 -3.15 12.06
CA PRO A 62 8.89 -2.96 11.22
C PRO A 62 7.84 -2.08 11.90
N VAL A 63 7.06 -1.36 11.10
CA VAL A 63 5.84 -0.67 11.55
C VAL A 63 4.61 -1.39 11.01
N VAL A 64 3.64 -1.66 11.87
CA VAL A 64 2.35 -2.19 11.45
C VAL A 64 1.45 -1.03 10.98
N LEU A 65 0.90 -1.12 9.79
CA LEU A 65 -0.08 -0.16 9.25
C LEU A 65 -1.48 -0.76 9.41
N TYR A 66 -2.31 -0.15 10.23
CA TYR A 66 -3.64 -0.66 10.57
C TYR A 66 -4.73 0.27 10.04
N GLY A 67 -5.57 -0.21 9.14
CA GLY A 67 -6.63 0.58 8.51
C GLY A 67 -7.36 -0.19 7.43
N HIS A 68 -8.02 0.54 6.53
CA HIS A 68 -8.73 -0.03 5.38
C HIS A 68 -8.39 0.76 4.11
N GLN A 69 -9.24 0.74 3.10
CA GLN A 69 -9.14 1.41 1.80
C GLN A 69 -9.23 2.95 1.89
N GLN A 70 -8.32 3.55 2.65
CA GLN A 70 -8.21 5.00 2.86
C GLN A 70 -6.99 5.54 2.12
N ALA A 71 -7.04 6.79 1.66
CA ALA A 71 -5.91 7.44 1.01
C ALA A 71 -4.69 7.50 1.94
N GLU A 72 -4.91 7.78 3.24
CA GLU A 72 -3.85 7.78 4.26
C GLU A 72 -3.11 6.44 4.38
N PHE A 73 -3.77 5.30 4.10
CA PHE A 73 -3.08 4.00 4.10
C PHE A 73 -2.05 3.92 2.96
N ALA A 74 -2.43 4.36 1.77
CA ALA A 74 -1.51 4.42 0.63
C ALA A 74 -0.37 5.43 0.87
N VAL A 75 -0.66 6.58 1.48
CA VAL A 75 0.34 7.55 1.95
C VAL A 75 1.35 6.88 2.87
N ALA A 76 0.89 6.13 3.87
CA ALA A 76 1.76 5.42 4.82
C ALA A 76 2.65 4.39 4.10
N ILE A 77 2.11 3.60 3.17
CA ILE A 77 2.87 2.63 2.37
C ILE A 77 3.95 3.34 1.54
N TYR A 78 3.59 4.40 0.82
CA TYR A 78 4.54 5.15 -0.01
C TYR A 78 5.62 5.83 0.83
N SER A 79 5.27 6.35 2.02
CA SER A 79 6.24 6.89 2.96
C SER A 79 7.21 5.83 3.46
N CYS A 80 6.72 4.64 3.81
CA CYS A 80 7.56 3.52 4.22
C CYS A 80 8.54 3.11 3.10
N LEU A 81 8.07 3.00 1.85
CA LEU A 81 8.93 2.68 0.71
C LEU A 81 10.00 3.74 0.47
N LEU A 82 9.64 5.03 0.53
CA LEU A 82 10.56 6.15 0.32
C LEU A 82 11.64 6.24 1.40
N HIS A 83 11.28 5.97 2.66
CA HIS A 83 12.16 6.15 3.81
C HIS A 83 12.81 4.85 4.32
N ASN A 84 12.73 3.76 3.55
CA ASN A 84 13.31 2.45 3.89
C ASN A 84 12.80 1.89 5.23
N ILE A 85 11.52 2.06 5.50
CA ILE A 85 10.87 1.56 6.71
C ILE A 85 10.13 0.26 6.34
N PRO A 86 10.51 -0.90 6.87
CA PRO A 86 9.75 -2.14 6.65
C PRO A 86 8.34 -1.99 7.21
N TYR A 87 7.31 -2.30 6.42
CA TYR A 87 5.94 -2.18 6.91
C TYR A 87 5.19 -3.52 6.88
N ILE A 88 4.13 -3.61 7.68
CA ILE A 88 3.24 -4.77 7.77
C ILE A 88 1.81 -4.27 7.64
N PRO A 89 1.13 -4.49 6.50
CA PRO A 89 -0.25 -4.04 6.34
C PRO A 89 -1.22 -4.97 7.05
N VAL A 90 -2.11 -4.41 7.86
CA VAL A 90 -3.17 -5.13 8.56
C VAL A 90 -4.49 -4.40 8.34
N ASP A 91 -5.49 -5.11 7.80
CA ASP A 91 -6.79 -4.53 7.55
C ASP A 91 -7.69 -4.57 8.80
N CYS A 92 -8.38 -3.46 9.09
CA CYS A 92 -9.26 -3.35 10.25
C CYS A 92 -10.60 -4.10 10.09
N ILE A 93 -10.84 -4.76 8.95
CA ILE A 93 -11.95 -5.73 8.84
C ILE A 93 -11.72 -6.99 9.68
N TYR A 94 -10.46 -7.30 10.02
CA TYR A 94 -10.10 -8.41 10.90
C TYR A 94 -10.27 -8.00 12.38
N PRO A 95 -10.51 -8.97 13.29
CA PRO A 95 -10.58 -8.69 14.72
C PRO A 95 -9.28 -8.04 15.24
N GLN A 96 -9.39 -7.21 16.28
CA GLN A 96 -8.25 -6.56 16.93
C GLN A 96 -7.22 -7.55 17.50
N GLU A 97 -7.65 -8.76 17.85
CA GLU A 97 -6.77 -9.85 18.28
C GLU A 97 -5.75 -10.18 17.19
N ARG A 98 -6.16 -10.10 15.93
CA ARG A 98 -5.26 -10.32 14.78
C ARG A 98 -4.19 -9.24 14.70
N LEU A 99 -4.53 -7.98 14.95
CA LEU A 99 -3.55 -6.90 15.02
C LEU A 99 -2.53 -7.15 16.14
N ARG A 100 -3.00 -7.50 17.35
CA ARG A 100 -2.11 -7.78 18.49
C ARG A 100 -1.19 -8.97 18.22
N GLU A 101 -1.73 -10.05 17.66
CA GLU A 101 -0.95 -11.24 17.29
C GLU A 101 0.14 -10.90 16.27
N ILE A 102 -0.16 -10.11 15.24
CA ILE A 102 0.82 -9.69 14.23
C ILE A 102 1.89 -8.77 14.84
N CYS A 103 1.51 -7.80 15.67
CA CYS A 103 2.46 -6.95 16.37
C CYS A 103 3.41 -7.78 17.23
N HIS A 104 2.89 -8.76 17.96
CA HIS A 104 3.69 -9.66 18.79
C HIS A 104 4.64 -10.53 17.95
N LEU A 105 4.15 -11.20 16.90
CA LEU A 105 4.95 -12.07 16.04
C LEU A 105 6.06 -11.31 15.31
N ALA A 106 5.81 -10.06 14.94
CA ALA A 106 6.77 -9.19 14.28
C ALA A 106 7.66 -8.43 15.26
N SER A 107 7.38 -8.52 16.57
CA SER A 107 7.98 -7.65 17.61
C SER A 107 7.95 -6.18 17.20
N ALA A 108 6.84 -5.72 16.60
CA ALA A 108 6.70 -4.37 16.12
C ALA A 108 6.41 -3.40 17.28
N PRO A 109 7.27 -2.41 17.57
CA PRO A 109 7.11 -1.55 18.75
C PRO A 109 5.94 -0.57 18.60
N TYR A 110 5.52 -0.31 17.36
CA TYR A 110 4.42 0.59 17.04
C TYR A 110 3.51 0.01 15.97
N TYR A 111 2.24 0.36 16.03
CA TYR A 111 1.38 0.36 14.85
C TYR A 111 0.90 1.78 14.55
N TYR A 112 0.69 2.05 13.27
CA TYR A 112 0.08 3.28 12.78
C TYR A 112 -1.40 3.04 12.55
N ASP A 113 -2.25 3.70 13.33
CA ASP A 113 -3.70 3.70 13.10
C ASP A 113 -4.04 4.75 12.05
N VAL A 114 -4.41 4.28 10.88
CA VAL A 114 -4.71 5.09 9.70
C VAL A 114 -5.91 6.03 9.95
N ALA A 115 -6.91 5.56 10.71
CA ALA A 115 -8.12 6.34 10.98
C ALA A 115 -7.86 7.53 11.90
N SER A 116 -7.08 7.35 12.95
CA SER A 116 -6.70 8.44 13.88
C SER A 116 -5.45 9.20 13.44
N ARG A 117 -4.71 8.68 12.46
CA ARG A 117 -3.41 9.19 12.01
C ARG A 117 -2.35 9.25 13.12
N GLN A 118 -2.35 8.25 14.02
CA GLN A 118 -1.46 8.20 15.17
C GLN A 118 -0.60 6.93 15.20
N PHE A 119 0.64 7.08 15.70
CA PHE A 119 1.48 5.95 16.06
C PHE A 119 1.15 5.53 17.49
N ILE A 120 0.80 4.28 17.67
CA ILE A 120 0.37 3.71 18.95
C ILE A 120 1.39 2.64 19.36
N ALA A 121 1.94 2.79 20.57
CA ALA A 121 2.88 1.83 21.11
C ALA A 121 2.18 0.49 21.41
N THR A 122 2.82 -0.60 21.03
CA THR A 122 2.29 -1.97 21.22
C THR A 122 2.72 -2.58 22.55
N GLY A 123 3.81 -2.07 23.15
CA GLY A 123 4.50 -2.69 24.26
C GLY A 123 5.55 -3.73 23.86
N GLU A 124 5.66 -4.04 22.55
CA GLU A 124 6.71 -4.93 22.06
C GLU A 124 8.06 -4.23 22.05
N PRO A 125 9.18 -4.95 22.36
CA PRO A 125 10.50 -4.33 22.52
C PRO A 125 11.10 -3.79 21.22
N GLY A 126 10.57 -4.19 20.08
CA GLY A 126 11.16 -3.91 18.78
C GLY A 126 12.31 -4.87 18.47
N LYS A 127 12.14 -5.68 17.42
CA LYS A 127 13.21 -6.53 16.90
C LYS A 127 13.72 -5.94 15.60
N VAL A 128 15.00 -5.59 15.57
CA VAL A 128 15.66 -5.21 14.32
C VAL A 128 15.65 -6.40 13.39
N LEU A 129 15.20 -6.20 12.18
CA LEU A 129 15.14 -7.26 11.16
C LEU A 129 16.54 -7.59 10.68
N GLU A 130 16.84 -8.88 10.52
CA GLU A 130 18.15 -9.35 10.02
C GLU A 130 18.34 -8.94 8.55
N GLU A 131 17.26 -8.98 7.78
CA GLU A 131 17.22 -8.51 6.40
C GLU A 131 17.03 -6.99 6.39
N GLN A 132 18.06 -6.24 6.05
CA GLN A 132 18.05 -4.77 6.10
C GLN A 132 17.32 -4.12 4.90
N ASP A 133 17.15 -4.88 3.80
CA ASP A 133 16.53 -4.35 2.57
C ASP A 133 15.09 -4.82 2.38
N LEU A 134 14.38 -5.06 3.49
CA LEU A 134 12.97 -5.41 3.43
C LEU A 134 12.11 -4.19 3.08
N ALA A 135 11.18 -4.41 2.16
CA ALA A 135 10.12 -3.46 1.87
C ALA A 135 8.92 -3.69 2.80
N TYR A 136 8.44 -4.92 2.86
CA TYR A 136 7.27 -5.25 3.68
C TYR A 136 7.22 -6.74 4.08
N ILE A 137 6.36 -7.02 5.06
CA ILE A 137 6.03 -8.39 5.50
C ILE A 137 4.53 -8.59 5.34
N MET A 138 4.13 -9.56 4.51
CA MET A 138 2.73 -9.91 4.32
C MET A 138 2.37 -11.14 5.15
N PHE A 139 1.42 -10.99 6.08
CA PHE A 139 0.98 -12.11 6.90
C PHE A 139 -0.13 -12.92 6.22
N THR A 140 0.12 -14.20 6.04
CA THR A 140 -0.85 -15.16 5.48
C THR A 140 -1.36 -16.10 6.57
N SER A 141 -2.54 -16.71 6.35
CA SER A 141 -3.04 -17.80 7.19
C SER A 141 -2.17 -19.03 6.95
N GLY A 142 -1.30 -19.36 7.91
CA GLY A 142 -0.48 -20.57 7.82
C GLY A 142 -1.34 -21.85 7.88
N SER A 143 -0.86 -22.92 7.25
CA SER A 143 -1.50 -24.26 7.30
C SER A 143 -1.66 -24.82 8.72
N THR A 144 -0.90 -24.28 9.68
CA THR A 144 -0.94 -24.65 11.10
C THR A 144 -1.90 -23.77 11.92
N GLY A 145 -2.68 -22.90 11.29
CA GLY A 145 -3.57 -21.93 11.95
C GLY A 145 -2.87 -20.68 12.50
N LYS A 146 -1.54 -20.69 12.60
CA LYS A 146 -0.77 -19.50 13.00
C LYS A 146 -0.39 -18.65 11.80
N PRO A 147 -0.44 -17.32 11.91
CA PRO A 147 0.03 -16.43 10.85
C PRO A 147 1.49 -16.65 10.52
N LYS A 148 1.81 -16.60 9.21
CA LYS A 148 3.19 -16.62 8.72
C LYS A 148 3.48 -15.33 7.98
N GLY A 149 4.57 -14.63 8.35
CA GLY A 149 5.03 -13.42 7.67
C GLY A 149 5.94 -13.77 6.49
N VAL A 150 5.49 -13.45 5.28
CA VAL A 150 6.29 -13.53 4.06
C VAL A 150 7.03 -12.22 3.90
N GLN A 151 8.36 -12.28 3.90
CA GLN A 151 9.23 -11.11 3.80
C GLN A 151 9.54 -10.81 2.33
N ILE A 152 9.32 -9.56 1.92
CA ILE A 152 9.54 -9.10 0.55
C ILE A 152 10.59 -7.99 0.55
N GLY A 153 11.65 -8.22 -0.22
CA GLY A 153 12.74 -7.27 -0.37
C GLY A 153 12.42 -6.10 -1.30
N ARG A 154 13.13 -5.00 -1.13
CA ARG A 154 13.01 -3.78 -1.96
C ARG A 154 13.39 -4.04 -3.42
N GLU A 155 14.35 -4.92 -3.69
CA GLU A 155 14.72 -5.35 -5.03
C GLU A 155 13.53 -5.99 -5.76
N SER A 156 12.78 -6.86 -5.06
CA SER A 156 11.56 -7.47 -5.63
C SER A 156 10.48 -6.43 -5.95
N VAL A 157 10.32 -5.40 -5.10
CA VAL A 157 9.41 -4.28 -5.38
C VAL A 157 9.85 -3.52 -6.64
N TRP A 158 11.15 -3.26 -6.79
CA TRP A 158 11.69 -2.56 -7.96
C TRP A 158 11.48 -3.34 -9.25
N HIS A 159 11.80 -4.63 -9.24
CA HIS A 159 11.58 -5.51 -10.39
C HIS A 159 10.09 -5.58 -10.77
N PHE A 160 9.22 -5.66 -9.77
CA PHE A 160 7.77 -5.64 -10.02
C PHE A 160 7.31 -4.32 -10.64
N MET A 161 7.79 -3.17 -10.15
CA MET A 161 7.44 -1.86 -10.71
C MET A 161 7.93 -1.71 -12.15
N LYS A 162 9.15 -2.17 -12.46
CA LYS A 162 9.68 -2.22 -13.84
C LYS A 162 8.80 -3.09 -14.73
N TRP A 163 8.48 -4.30 -14.28
CA TRP A 163 7.65 -5.23 -15.03
C TRP A 163 6.26 -4.66 -15.33
N VAL A 164 5.54 -4.13 -14.34
CA VAL A 164 4.20 -3.59 -14.56
C VAL A 164 4.18 -2.37 -15.49
N SER A 165 5.22 -1.55 -15.46
CA SER A 165 5.31 -0.37 -16.34
C SER A 165 5.74 -0.69 -17.78
N GLN A 166 6.41 -1.83 -18.01
CA GLN A 166 6.96 -2.18 -19.32
C GLN A 166 6.13 -3.23 -20.07
N ASP A 167 5.61 -4.25 -19.33
CA ASP A 167 5.00 -5.43 -19.95
C ASP A 167 3.47 -5.39 -19.94
N PHE A 168 2.85 -4.52 -19.15
CA PHE A 168 1.40 -4.31 -19.18
C PHE A 168 1.05 -3.25 -20.23
N SER A 169 0.11 -3.56 -21.11
CA SER A 169 -0.44 -2.61 -22.09
C SER A 169 -1.40 -1.62 -21.44
N LEU A 170 -0.90 -0.86 -20.46
CA LEU A 170 -1.64 0.21 -19.80
C LEU A 170 -1.43 1.54 -20.55
N PRO A 171 -2.43 2.44 -20.56
CA PRO A 171 -2.24 3.79 -21.09
C PRO A 171 -1.21 4.55 -20.25
N GLU A 172 -0.64 5.60 -20.81
CA GLU A 172 0.17 6.55 -20.06
C GLU A 172 -0.67 7.16 -18.92
N LYS A 173 -0.12 7.16 -17.69
CA LYS A 173 -0.82 7.62 -16.47
C LYS A 173 -2.19 6.97 -16.27
N PRO A 174 -2.24 5.65 -16.08
CA PRO A 174 -3.49 4.90 -16.01
C PRO A 174 -4.32 5.30 -14.78
N VAL A 175 -5.63 5.20 -14.90
CA VAL A 175 -6.53 5.21 -13.74
C VAL A 175 -6.76 3.76 -13.32
N LEU A 176 -6.30 3.42 -12.14
CA LEU A 176 -6.31 2.06 -11.59
C LEU A 176 -7.32 1.95 -10.46
N MET A 177 -8.14 0.91 -10.48
CA MET A 177 -9.09 0.68 -9.38
C MET A 177 -8.60 -0.43 -8.47
N ASN A 178 -8.52 -0.15 -7.16
CA ASN A 178 -8.21 -1.11 -6.13
C ASN A 178 -9.44 -1.39 -5.25
N HIS A 179 -9.74 -2.68 -5.04
CA HIS A 179 -10.73 -3.14 -4.07
C HIS A 179 -10.18 -4.20 -3.12
N ALA A 180 -8.99 -4.71 -3.41
CA ALA A 180 -8.33 -5.66 -2.52
C ALA A 180 -7.80 -4.96 -1.28
N VAL A 181 -7.99 -5.55 -0.10
CA VAL A 181 -7.45 -5.03 1.15
C VAL A 181 -5.92 -4.95 1.09
N PHE A 182 -5.32 -3.94 1.71
CA PHE A 182 -3.87 -3.74 1.64
C PHE A 182 -3.06 -4.85 2.33
N SER A 183 -3.67 -5.65 3.18
CA SER A 183 -3.09 -6.87 3.76
C SER A 183 -3.12 -8.09 2.83
N PHE A 184 -3.50 -7.91 1.57
CA PHE A 184 -3.52 -8.94 0.53
C PHE A 184 -2.70 -8.47 -0.68
N ASP A 185 -1.81 -9.33 -1.17
CA ASP A 185 -0.81 -9.02 -2.20
C ASP A 185 -1.40 -8.46 -3.52
N LEU A 186 -2.62 -8.86 -3.87
CA LEU A 186 -3.32 -8.36 -5.05
C LEU A 186 -3.46 -6.83 -5.06
N SER A 187 -3.54 -6.19 -3.88
CA SER A 187 -3.62 -4.73 -3.75
C SER A 187 -2.35 -4.00 -4.17
N LEU A 188 -1.21 -4.69 -4.17
CA LEU A 188 0.07 -4.10 -4.54
C LEU A 188 0.18 -3.81 -6.04
N ILE A 189 -0.54 -4.56 -6.87
CA ILE A 189 -0.51 -4.35 -8.33
C ILE A 189 -0.97 -2.93 -8.66
N PRO A 190 -2.20 -2.49 -8.35
CA PRO A 190 -2.61 -1.12 -8.67
C PRO A 190 -1.84 -0.06 -7.87
N LEU A 191 -1.41 -0.36 -6.64
CA LEU A 191 -0.67 0.59 -5.81
C LEU A 191 0.72 0.89 -6.39
N LEU A 192 1.50 -0.15 -6.71
CA LEU A 192 2.85 0.01 -7.26
C LEU A 192 2.82 0.45 -8.72
N ALA A 193 1.82 0.01 -9.51
CA ALA A 193 1.63 0.51 -10.87
C ALA A 193 1.30 2.01 -10.89
N ASN A 194 0.45 2.49 -9.97
CA ASN A 194 0.17 3.91 -9.81
C ASN A 194 1.45 4.72 -9.59
N LEU A 195 2.30 4.25 -8.68
CA LEU A 195 3.56 4.89 -8.37
C LEU A 195 4.53 4.83 -9.56
N ALA A 196 4.64 3.67 -10.22
CA ALA A 196 5.55 3.46 -11.33
C ALA A 196 5.21 4.30 -12.57
N MET A 197 3.92 4.57 -12.80
CA MET A 197 3.43 5.20 -14.04
C MET A 197 2.92 6.64 -13.83
N GLY A 198 2.97 7.17 -12.60
CA GLY A 198 2.45 8.51 -12.29
C GLY A 198 0.95 8.63 -12.58
N GLY A 199 0.19 7.56 -12.38
CA GLY A 199 -1.24 7.44 -12.68
C GLY A 199 -2.15 7.96 -11.56
N HIS A 200 -3.36 7.40 -11.48
CA HIS A 200 -4.34 7.70 -10.44
C HIS A 200 -4.90 6.38 -9.90
N ILE A 201 -4.84 6.17 -8.59
CA ILE A 201 -5.48 5.01 -7.95
C ILE A 201 -6.80 5.40 -7.30
N VAL A 202 -7.86 4.67 -7.62
CA VAL A 202 -9.20 4.78 -7.02
C VAL A 202 -9.36 3.66 -6.01
N LEU A 203 -9.46 4.01 -4.73
CA LEU A 203 -9.64 3.08 -3.63
C LEU A 203 -11.13 2.84 -3.36
N ASN A 204 -11.49 1.60 -3.09
CA ASN A 204 -12.88 1.22 -2.84
C ASN A 204 -13.02 0.48 -1.51
N ALA A 205 -13.63 1.11 -0.53
CA ALA A 205 -14.02 0.45 0.70
C ALA A 205 -15.18 -0.54 0.43
N LYS A 206 -15.32 -1.53 1.28
CA LYS A 206 -16.39 -2.53 1.16
C LYS A 206 -17.78 -1.90 1.03
N LYS A 207 -18.04 -0.80 1.73
CA LYS A 207 -19.30 -0.04 1.65
C LYS A 207 -19.57 0.53 0.25
N ASP A 208 -18.52 0.89 -0.48
CA ASP A 208 -18.62 1.48 -1.82
C ASP A 208 -18.98 0.41 -2.86
N ILE A 209 -18.43 -0.80 -2.67
CA ILE A 209 -18.72 -1.96 -3.53
C ILE A 209 -20.16 -2.46 -3.34
N GLN A 210 -20.71 -2.33 -2.13
CA GLN A 210 -22.06 -2.81 -1.82
C GLN A 210 -23.16 -1.81 -2.21
N LYS A 211 -22.88 -0.52 -2.25
CA LYS A 211 -23.88 0.54 -2.42
C LYS A 211 -24.06 0.99 -3.86
N GLU A 212 -23.04 0.89 -4.66
CA GLU A 212 -23.06 1.39 -6.02
C GLU A 212 -22.85 0.27 -7.02
N ASN A 213 -23.45 0.48 -8.16
CA ASN A 213 -23.15 -0.27 -9.37
C ASN A 213 -21.66 -0.18 -9.67
N TRP A 214 -20.94 -1.29 -9.55
CA TRP A 214 -19.52 -1.40 -9.83
C TRP A 214 -19.14 -0.83 -11.20
N LEU A 215 -19.95 -1.14 -12.22
CA LEU A 215 -19.76 -0.63 -13.57
C LEU A 215 -19.90 0.90 -13.64
N ALA A 216 -20.85 1.48 -12.89
CA ALA A 216 -20.99 2.93 -12.82
C ALA A 216 -19.74 3.58 -12.22
N ARG A 217 -19.14 2.99 -11.18
CA ARG A 217 -17.88 3.47 -10.59
C ARG A 217 -16.71 3.36 -11.54
N LEU A 218 -16.60 2.25 -12.30
CA LEU A 218 -15.57 2.12 -13.32
C LEU A 218 -15.69 3.24 -14.37
N LYS A 219 -16.91 3.50 -14.84
CA LYS A 219 -17.17 4.53 -15.85
C LYS A 219 -16.99 5.96 -15.31
N SER A 220 -17.55 6.27 -14.13
CA SER A 220 -17.48 7.61 -13.55
C SER A 220 -16.05 8.06 -13.22
N ASN A 221 -15.16 7.11 -12.91
CA ASN A 221 -13.74 7.36 -12.65
C ASN A 221 -12.87 7.18 -13.90
N ALA A 222 -13.44 6.88 -15.07
CA ALA A 222 -12.70 6.58 -16.29
C ALA A 222 -11.58 5.54 -16.09
N VAL A 223 -11.87 4.46 -15.37
CA VAL A 223 -10.89 3.44 -14.97
C VAL A 223 -10.29 2.77 -16.21
N SER A 224 -8.97 2.79 -16.31
CA SER A 224 -8.19 2.15 -17.38
C SER A 224 -7.98 0.67 -17.12
N ALA A 225 -7.76 0.30 -15.87
CA ALA A 225 -7.53 -1.08 -15.46
C ALA A 225 -8.02 -1.35 -14.04
N TRP A 226 -8.46 -2.58 -13.86
CA TRP A 226 -8.95 -3.10 -12.60
C TRP A 226 -8.36 -4.49 -12.37
N VAL A 227 -7.74 -4.68 -11.21
CA VAL A 227 -7.16 -5.97 -10.81
C VAL A 227 -8.08 -6.62 -9.78
N SER A 228 -8.42 -7.89 -9.99
CA SER A 228 -9.40 -8.60 -9.18
C SER A 228 -9.10 -10.09 -9.07
N THR A 229 -9.71 -10.74 -8.07
CA THR A 229 -9.81 -12.18 -8.05
C THR A 229 -10.80 -12.66 -9.12
N PRO A 230 -10.60 -13.84 -9.74
CA PRO A 230 -11.53 -14.37 -10.74
C PRO A 230 -12.97 -14.47 -10.22
N SER A 231 -13.15 -14.87 -8.95
CA SER A 231 -14.47 -15.01 -8.33
C SER A 231 -15.22 -13.68 -8.22
N PHE A 232 -14.53 -12.60 -7.81
CA PHE A 232 -15.14 -11.29 -7.74
C PHE A 232 -15.46 -10.75 -9.13
N ALA A 233 -14.54 -10.87 -10.08
CA ALA A 233 -14.79 -10.47 -11.47
C ALA A 233 -16.00 -11.19 -12.06
N TYR A 234 -16.09 -12.51 -11.86
CA TYR A 234 -17.22 -13.31 -12.32
C TYR A 234 -18.57 -12.86 -11.71
N GLN A 235 -18.60 -12.58 -10.40
CA GLN A 235 -19.80 -12.04 -9.74
C GLN A 235 -20.25 -10.72 -10.35
N GLN A 236 -19.31 -9.84 -10.71
CA GLN A 236 -19.66 -8.56 -11.36
C GLN A 236 -20.22 -8.78 -12.75
N LEU A 237 -19.64 -9.67 -13.56
CA LEU A 237 -20.11 -10.01 -14.91
C LEU A 237 -21.49 -10.64 -14.92
N LEU A 238 -21.87 -11.38 -13.87
CA LEU A 238 -23.21 -11.97 -13.73
C LEU A 238 -24.24 -11.00 -13.14
N SER A 239 -23.83 -9.83 -12.71
CA SER A 239 -24.75 -8.82 -12.20
C SER A 239 -25.68 -8.35 -13.34
N PRO A 240 -27.01 -8.23 -13.12
CA PRO A 240 -27.94 -7.74 -14.15
C PRO A 240 -27.64 -6.34 -14.69
N GLN A 241 -26.59 -5.71 -14.19
CA GLN A 241 -26.17 -4.33 -14.51
C GLN A 241 -24.96 -4.28 -15.46
N PHE A 242 -24.44 -5.44 -15.87
CA PHE A 242 -23.37 -5.54 -16.88
C PHE A 242 -23.93 -5.63 -18.29
#